data_6fe639ee53f96b1d29c4fdc55b636d71
#
_entry.id   6fe639ee53f96b1d29c4fdc55b636d71
#
_cell.length_a   1.000
_cell.length_b   1.000
_cell.length_c   1.000
_cell.angle_alpha   90.00
_cell.angle_beta   90.00
_cell.angle_gamma   90.00
#
_symmetry.space_group_name_H-M   'P 1'
#
loop_
_entity.id
_entity.type
_entity.pdbx_description
1 polymer ?
#
loop_
_entity_poly.entity_id
_entity_poly.type
_entity_poly.pdbx_seq_one_letter_code
_entity_poly.pdbx_strand_id
1 'polypeptide(L)'
;MKRLIRSSMTACLFSLIPVFAIQADEPPPVPDLGERISQFKAQRPAPADRQRAIMDKAAKDLAEAIPEPGLKVGSHAPDFSLPDAFGNSTRLADVLARGPVILTFYRGAWCPYCNLQLHALKESLPHFRRYGAQLVAVTPQTPDRSAGQIAKDAYPFPILSDLDDHVMKAYNLYFEVPEAVRNLYLQDFSLDIADYNGKGRYGLPVPGTFIIDRQGIIRATFADTDYTKRMEPAAIIEALAALDEPS
;
A
#
# COMPACT_ATOMS: atom_id res chain seq x y z
N MET A 1 35.35 -7.19 87.08
CA MET A 1 34.07 -7.32 86.30
C MET A 1 34.29 -6.60 84.95
N LYS A 2 34.60 -7.37 83.85
CA LYS A 2 34.84 -6.86 82.52
C LYS A 2 33.61 -7.17 81.67
N ARG A 3 32.91 -6.10 81.19
CA ARG A 3 31.78 -6.25 80.25
C ARG A 3 32.33 -6.31 78.83
N LEU A 4 32.04 -7.41 78.15
CA LEU A 4 32.29 -7.55 76.72
C LEU A 4 31.13 -6.87 75.96
N ILE A 5 31.46 -5.93 75.10
CA ILE A 5 30.53 -5.32 74.14
C ILE A 5 30.59 -6.17 72.85
N ARG A 6 29.52 -6.84 72.49
CA ARG A 6 29.33 -7.54 71.18
C ARG A 6 28.86 -6.50 70.15
N SER A 7 29.68 -6.25 69.16
CA SER A 7 29.33 -5.43 67.98
C SER A 7 28.64 -6.37 66.99
N SER A 8 27.35 -6.10 66.69
CA SER A 8 26.61 -6.78 65.65
C SER A 8 26.85 -6.05 64.31
N MET A 9 27.55 -6.69 63.38
CA MET A 9 27.66 -6.26 61.99
C MET A 9 26.41 -6.73 61.24
N THR A 10 25.54 -5.77 60.87
CA THR A 10 24.42 -5.99 59.98
C THR A 10 24.90 -5.99 58.56
N ALA A 11 24.94 -7.11 57.89
CA ALA A 11 25.27 -7.24 56.49
C ALA A 11 24.04 -6.81 55.64
N CYS A 12 24.15 -5.67 54.94
CA CYS A 12 23.17 -5.28 53.90
C CYS A 12 23.40 -6.14 52.67
N LEU A 13 22.47 -7.07 52.41
CA LEU A 13 22.38 -7.77 51.14
C LEU A 13 21.77 -6.83 50.09
N PHE A 14 22.61 -6.32 49.20
CA PHE A 14 22.16 -5.65 47.96
C PHE A 14 21.63 -6.72 47.00
N SER A 15 20.30 -6.83 46.88
CA SER A 15 19.65 -7.62 45.82
C SER A 15 19.92 -6.93 44.48
N LEU A 16 20.77 -7.52 43.67
CA LEU A 16 20.91 -7.20 42.25
C LEU A 16 19.65 -7.64 41.49
N ILE A 17 18.76 -6.72 41.20
CA ILE A 17 17.64 -6.96 40.30
C ILE A 17 18.23 -7.02 38.87
N PRO A 18 18.08 -8.14 38.14
CA PRO A 18 18.54 -8.19 36.76
C PRO A 18 17.68 -7.21 35.93
N VAL A 19 18.30 -6.19 35.39
CA VAL A 19 17.70 -5.34 34.35
C VAL A 19 17.59 -6.21 33.10
N PHE A 20 16.40 -6.74 32.85
CA PHE A 20 16.10 -7.30 31.53
C PHE A 20 16.13 -6.16 30.53
N ALA A 21 17.19 -6.09 29.75
CA ALA A 21 17.21 -5.26 28.54
C ALA A 21 16.10 -5.77 27.63
N ILE A 22 15.05 -4.95 27.45
CA ILE A 22 14.06 -5.16 26.41
C ILE A 22 14.83 -4.98 25.10
N GLN A 23 15.23 -6.10 24.48
CA GLN A 23 15.70 -6.06 23.10
C GLN A 23 14.52 -5.57 22.28
N ALA A 24 14.67 -4.39 21.68
CA ALA A 24 13.74 -3.90 20.68
C ALA A 24 13.74 -4.95 19.56
N ASP A 25 12.60 -5.60 19.34
CA ASP A 25 12.44 -6.60 18.29
C ASP A 25 12.82 -5.95 16.96
N GLU A 26 13.86 -6.46 16.31
CA GLU A 26 14.28 -5.97 15.01
C GLU A 26 13.15 -6.27 14.02
N PRO A 27 12.71 -5.28 13.21
CA PRO A 27 11.62 -5.51 12.29
C PRO A 27 11.98 -6.62 11.30
N PRO A 28 11.00 -7.41 10.82
CA PRO A 28 11.23 -8.50 9.89
C PRO A 28 11.93 -7.98 8.61
N PRO A 29 12.61 -8.83 7.84
CA PRO A 29 13.27 -8.42 6.61
C PRO A 29 12.24 -7.79 5.65
N VAL A 30 12.67 -6.74 4.94
CA VAL A 30 11.84 -6.06 3.94
C VAL A 30 11.60 -7.01 2.77
N PRO A 31 10.33 -7.26 2.38
CA PRO A 31 10.03 -8.16 1.28
C PRO A 31 10.51 -7.60 -0.07
N ASP A 32 11.08 -8.44 -0.91
CA ASP A 32 11.38 -8.18 -2.32
C ASP A 32 10.11 -8.44 -3.14
N LEU A 33 9.41 -7.37 -3.51
CA LEU A 33 8.17 -7.46 -4.27
C LEU A 33 8.43 -7.83 -5.74
N GLY A 34 9.52 -7.34 -6.32
CA GLY A 34 9.92 -7.64 -7.69
C GLY A 34 10.20 -9.12 -7.88
N GLU A 35 10.91 -9.74 -6.92
CA GLU A 35 11.14 -11.18 -6.93
C GLU A 35 9.81 -11.96 -6.84
N ARG A 36 8.92 -11.60 -5.92
CA ARG A 36 7.58 -12.23 -5.79
C ARG A 36 6.77 -12.13 -7.07
N ILE A 37 6.77 -10.97 -7.72
CA ILE A 37 6.10 -10.76 -9.01
C ILE A 37 6.74 -11.62 -10.10
N SER A 38 8.05 -11.70 -10.16
CA SER A 38 8.80 -12.49 -11.14
C SER A 38 8.50 -13.98 -10.98
N GLN A 39 8.52 -14.49 -9.74
CA GLN A 39 8.16 -15.87 -9.42
C GLN A 39 6.71 -16.19 -9.80
N PHE A 40 5.77 -15.26 -9.48
CA PHE A 40 4.38 -15.42 -9.86
C PHE A 40 4.19 -15.47 -11.39
N LYS A 41 4.88 -14.62 -12.15
CA LYS A 41 4.87 -14.63 -13.62
C LYS A 41 5.40 -15.96 -14.18
N ALA A 42 6.52 -16.45 -13.64
CA ALA A 42 7.16 -17.68 -14.10
C ALA A 42 6.29 -18.95 -13.89
N GLN A 43 5.40 -18.93 -12.92
CA GLN A 43 4.49 -20.05 -12.62
C GLN A 43 3.22 -20.04 -13.49
N ARG A 44 2.96 -18.99 -14.26
CA ARG A 44 1.77 -18.89 -15.10
C ARG A 44 2.03 -19.43 -16.50
N PRO A 45 1.06 -20.12 -17.10
CA PRO A 45 1.16 -20.49 -18.50
C PRO A 45 1.21 -19.23 -19.38
N ALA A 46 1.90 -19.31 -20.49
CA ALA A 46 1.88 -18.23 -21.47
C ALA A 46 0.43 -17.98 -21.94
N PRO A 47 0.00 -16.71 -22.07
CA PRO A 47 -1.32 -16.40 -22.58
C PRO A 47 -1.47 -16.89 -24.02
N ALA A 48 -2.68 -17.31 -24.40
CA ALA A 48 -2.99 -17.61 -25.78
C ALA A 48 -2.76 -16.39 -26.68
N ASP A 49 -2.46 -16.59 -27.96
CA ASP A 49 -2.12 -15.49 -28.88
C ASP A 49 -3.21 -14.43 -28.98
N ARG A 50 -4.49 -14.85 -28.97
CA ARG A 50 -5.62 -13.91 -28.90
C ARG A 50 -5.60 -13.05 -27.64
N GLN A 51 -5.36 -13.66 -26.49
CA GLN A 51 -5.30 -12.94 -25.20
C GLN A 51 -4.16 -11.94 -25.20
N ARG A 52 -3.00 -12.39 -25.67
CA ARG A 52 -1.79 -11.54 -25.79
C ARG A 52 -2.06 -10.35 -26.70
N ALA A 53 -2.59 -10.57 -27.91
CA ALA A 53 -2.85 -9.49 -28.87
C ALA A 53 -3.80 -8.42 -28.31
N ILE A 54 -4.88 -8.83 -27.60
CA ILE A 54 -5.84 -7.89 -26.97
C ILE A 54 -5.12 -7.10 -25.84
N MET A 55 -4.38 -7.79 -24.98
CA MET A 55 -3.71 -7.14 -23.84
C MET A 55 -2.57 -6.21 -24.29
N ASP A 56 -1.76 -6.63 -25.26
CA ASP A 56 -0.65 -5.82 -25.79
C ASP A 56 -1.18 -4.54 -26.48
N LYS A 57 -2.27 -4.68 -27.25
CA LYS A 57 -2.93 -3.50 -27.85
C LYS A 57 -3.43 -2.54 -26.77
N ALA A 58 -4.14 -3.05 -25.77
CA ALA A 58 -4.67 -2.22 -24.69
C ALA A 58 -3.56 -1.56 -23.87
N ALA A 59 -2.45 -2.27 -23.62
CA ALA A 59 -1.30 -1.72 -22.92
C ALA A 59 -0.63 -0.59 -23.72
N LYS A 60 -0.48 -0.79 -25.04
CA LYS A 60 0.06 0.25 -25.94
C LYS A 60 -0.84 1.49 -25.97
N ASP A 61 -2.15 1.29 -26.20
CA ASP A 61 -3.13 2.39 -26.26
C ASP A 61 -3.14 3.18 -24.94
N LEU A 62 -3.03 2.50 -23.78
CA LEU A 62 -2.98 3.14 -22.47
C LEU A 62 -1.67 3.94 -22.27
N ALA A 63 -0.54 3.39 -22.68
CA ALA A 63 0.76 4.09 -22.60
C ALA A 63 0.80 5.35 -23.48
N GLU A 64 0.13 5.31 -24.64
CA GLU A 64 -0.02 6.48 -25.52
C GLU A 64 -0.99 7.52 -24.93
N ALA A 65 -2.07 7.08 -24.28
CA ALA A 65 -3.07 7.97 -23.67
C ALA A 65 -2.58 8.61 -22.36
N ILE A 66 -1.77 7.90 -21.58
CA ILE A 66 -1.23 8.40 -20.30
C ILE A 66 0.30 8.12 -20.28
N PRO A 67 1.10 8.89 -21.01
CA PRO A 67 2.53 8.66 -21.13
C PRO A 67 3.29 8.90 -19.81
N GLU A 68 2.76 9.77 -18.94
CA GLU A 68 3.31 10.08 -17.63
C GLU A 68 2.21 9.93 -16.57
N PRO A 69 1.88 8.67 -16.13
CA PRO A 69 0.87 8.47 -15.12
C PRO A 69 1.33 8.95 -13.74
N GLY A 70 0.37 9.40 -12.96
CA GLY A 70 0.61 9.89 -11.61
C GLY A 70 0.97 11.37 -11.55
N LEU A 71 1.06 11.88 -10.33
CA LEU A 71 1.51 13.25 -10.05
C LEU A 71 3.02 13.28 -9.81
N LYS A 72 3.63 14.42 -10.10
CA LYS A 72 5.09 14.62 -9.99
C LYS A 72 5.51 14.92 -8.55
N VAL A 73 6.74 14.55 -8.21
CA VAL A 73 7.40 14.96 -6.98
C VAL A 73 7.43 16.50 -6.90
N GLY A 74 7.17 17.03 -5.70
CA GLY A 74 7.04 18.47 -5.43
C GLY A 74 5.62 19.02 -5.61
N SER A 75 4.69 18.26 -6.22
CA SER A 75 3.28 18.67 -6.33
C SER A 75 2.56 18.53 -4.98
N HIS A 76 1.54 19.36 -4.74
CA HIS A 76 0.59 19.12 -3.67
C HIS A 76 -0.30 17.91 -4.01
N ALA A 77 -0.44 16.99 -3.06
CA ALA A 77 -1.39 15.89 -3.15
C ALA A 77 -2.83 16.44 -3.08
N PRO A 78 -3.69 16.16 -4.06
CA PRO A 78 -5.11 16.54 -3.99
C PRO A 78 -5.75 15.94 -2.74
N ASP A 79 -6.42 16.79 -1.93
CA ASP A 79 -7.17 16.32 -0.76
C ASP A 79 -8.44 15.59 -1.21
N PHE A 80 -8.86 14.62 -0.42
CA PHE A 80 -10.07 13.86 -0.69
C PHE A 80 -10.74 13.42 0.61
N SER A 81 -11.99 13.01 0.49
CA SER A 81 -12.74 12.33 1.55
C SER A 81 -13.46 11.13 0.93
N LEU A 82 -13.04 9.92 1.29
CA LEU A 82 -13.56 8.67 0.73
C LEU A 82 -14.08 7.75 1.84
N PRO A 83 -15.12 6.94 1.57
CA PRO A 83 -15.56 5.91 2.48
C PRO A 83 -14.54 4.77 2.56
N ASP A 84 -14.31 4.27 3.78
CA ASP A 84 -13.61 3.01 4.01
C ASP A 84 -14.54 1.80 3.79
N ALA A 85 -13.99 0.60 3.97
CA ALA A 85 -14.72 -0.67 3.85
C ALA A 85 -15.88 -0.82 4.85
N PHE A 86 -15.94 -0.01 5.88
CA PHE A 86 -16.93 -0.07 6.97
C PHE A 86 -17.88 1.14 6.96
N GLY A 87 -17.78 2.00 5.96
CA GLY A 87 -18.63 3.17 5.78
C GLY A 87 -18.18 4.43 6.52
N ASN A 88 -17.01 4.39 7.20
CA ASN A 88 -16.46 5.61 7.82
C ASN A 88 -15.79 6.45 6.73
N SER A 89 -15.92 7.78 6.85
CA SER A 89 -15.24 8.70 5.96
C SER A 89 -13.79 8.92 6.41
N THR A 90 -12.83 8.78 5.50
CA THR A 90 -11.41 9.07 5.73
C THR A 90 -10.99 10.23 4.84
N ARG A 91 -10.50 11.30 5.44
CA ARG A 91 -9.95 12.46 4.73
C ARG A 91 -8.42 12.42 4.73
N LEU A 92 -7.80 12.71 3.59
CA LEU A 92 -6.34 12.70 3.48
C LEU A 92 -5.68 13.67 4.47
N ALA A 93 -6.21 14.88 4.62
CA ALA A 93 -5.68 15.87 5.56
C ALA A 93 -5.66 15.37 7.01
N ASP A 94 -6.68 14.60 7.43
CA ASP A 94 -6.75 14.02 8.79
C ASP A 94 -5.73 12.90 8.99
N VAL A 95 -5.38 12.17 7.90
CA VAL A 95 -4.32 11.15 7.94
C VAL A 95 -2.96 11.83 8.02
N LEU A 96 -2.70 12.87 7.23
CA LEU A 96 -1.47 13.65 7.21
C LEU A 96 -1.17 14.32 8.56
N ALA A 97 -2.20 14.71 9.31
CA ALA A 97 -2.03 15.26 10.67
C ALA A 97 -1.35 14.26 11.63
N ARG A 98 -1.45 12.94 11.37
CA ARG A 98 -0.85 11.89 12.19
C ARG A 98 0.57 11.51 11.75
N GLY A 99 0.96 11.80 10.51
CA GLY A 99 2.27 11.44 9.97
C GLY A 99 2.32 11.51 8.44
N PRO A 100 3.48 11.25 7.83
CA PRO A 100 3.58 11.06 6.40
C PRO A 100 2.65 9.95 5.92
N VAL A 101 2.19 10.03 4.67
CA VAL A 101 1.24 9.06 4.11
C VAL A 101 1.87 8.31 2.93
N ILE A 102 1.79 6.99 2.99
CA ILE A 102 2.00 6.10 1.85
C ILE A 102 0.61 5.87 1.24
N LEU A 103 0.33 6.54 0.12
CA LEU A 103 -0.94 6.43 -0.59
C LEU A 103 -0.75 5.52 -1.80
N THR A 104 -1.43 4.37 -1.82
CA THR A 104 -1.32 3.41 -2.93
C THR A 104 -2.66 3.21 -3.61
N PHE A 105 -2.67 3.29 -4.94
CA PHE A 105 -3.83 3.01 -5.79
C PHE A 105 -3.70 1.63 -6.41
N TYR A 106 -4.77 0.85 -6.34
CA TYR A 106 -4.78 -0.50 -6.89
C TYR A 106 -6.10 -0.85 -7.59
N ARG A 107 -6.05 -1.81 -8.49
CA ARG A 107 -7.14 -2.11 -9.43
C ARG A 107 -8.33 -2.83 -8.76
N GLY A 108 -8.09 -3.61 -7.73
CA GLY A 108 -9.12 -4.36 -7.00
C GLY A 108 -8.60 -5.68 -6.44
N ALA A 109 -9.40 -6.32 -5.57
CA ALA A 109 -9.11 -7.59 -4.91
C ALA A 109 -8.90 -8.76 -5.89
N TRP A 110 -9.48 -8.67 -7.07
CA TRP A 110 -9.35 -9.65 -8.16
C TRP A 110 -7.98 -9.63 -8.85
N CYS A 111 -7.18 -8.57 -8.67
CA CYS A 111 -5.91 -8.41 -9.36
C CYS A 111 -4.76 -9.06 -8.56
N PRO A 112 -4.13 -10.14 -9.04
CA PRO A 112 -3.11 -10.86 -8.28
C PRO A 112 -1.86 -10.03 -7.98
N TYR A 113 -1.42 -9.19 -8.92
CA TYR A 113 -0.27 -8.31 -8.71
C TYR A 113 -0.54 -7.24 -7.64
N CYS A 114 -1.80 -6.77 -7.56
CA CYS A 114 -2.22 -5.85 -6.51
C CYS A 114 -2.19 -6.54 -5.13
N ASN A 115 -2.64 -7.79 -5.06
CA ASN A 115 -2.61 -8.56 -3.82
C ASN A 115 -1.15 -8.82 -3.37
N LEU A 116 -0.24 -9.18 -4.28
CA LEU A 116 1.18 -9.30 -3.96
C LEU A 116 1.75 -8.01 -3.37
N GLN A 117 1.42 -6.85 -3.97
CA GLN A 117 1.84 -5.55 -3.45
C GLN A 117 1.25 -5.28 -2.06
N LEU A 118 -0.07 -5.44 -1.87
CA LEU A 118 -0.70 -5.15 -0.58
C LEU A 118 -0.18 -6.07 0.54
N HIS A 119 0.13 -7.33 0.24
CA HIS A 119 0.78 -8.23 1.20
C HIS A 119 2.20 -7.76 1.55
N ALA A 120 3.02 -7.39 0.56
CA ALA A 120 4.36 -6.87 0.81
C ALA A 120 4.32 -5.57 1.63
N LEU A 121 3.38 -4.66 1.35
CA LEU A 121 3.18 -3.44 2.13
C LEU A 121 2.72 -3.74 3.57
N LYS A 122 1.83 -4.73 3.76
CA LYS A 122 1.42 -5.20 5.09
C LYS A 122 2.61 -5.70 5.90
N GLU A 123 3.44 -6.55 5.31
CA GLU A 123 4.65 -7.08 5.96
C GLU A 123 5.66 -5.97 6.30
N SER A 124 5.69 -4.89 5.51
CA SER A 124 6.58 -3.74 5.71
C SER A 124 6.07 -2.70 6.72
N LEU A 125 4.86 -2.85 7.27
CA LEU A 125 4.29 -1.89 8.24
C LEU A 125 5.18 -1.61 9.46
N PRO A 126 5.91 -2.58 10.05
CA PRO A 126 6.83 -2.29 11.15
C PRO A 126 7.90 -1.26 10.78
N HIS A 127 8.41 -1.33 9.53
CA HIS A 127 9.39 -0.36 9.01
C HIS A 127 8.76 1.02 8.82
N PHE A 128 7.55 1.10 8.21
CA PHE A 128 6.86 2.36 7.96
C PHE A 128 6.52 3.10 9.27
N ARG A 129 6.12 2.35 10.30
CA ARG A 129 5.80 2.89 11.64
C ARG A 129 6.99 3.58 12.31
N ARG A 130 8.24 3.20 12.00
CA ARG A 130 9.44 3.85 12.54
C ARG A 130 9.54 5.33 12.12
N TYR A 131 8.93 5.68 10.99
CA TYR A 131 8.83 7.05 10.47
C TYR A 131 7.47 7.70 10.78
N GLY A 132 6.64 7.07 11.61
CA GLY A 132 5.28 7.53 11.88
C GLY A 132 4.35 7.50 10.67
N ALA A 133 4.77 6.83 9.58
CA ALA A 133 4.03 6.83 8.33
C ALA A 133 2.74 6.00 8.41
N GLN A 134 1.69 6.51 7.73
CA GLN A 134 0.37 5.90 7.62
C GLN A 134 0.21 5.30 6.20
N LEU A 135 -0.17 4.02 6.11
CA LEU A 135 -0.49 3.39 4.83
C LEU A 135 -1.98 3.51 4.56
N VAL A 136 -2.34 3.98 3.37
CA VAL A 136 -3.71 4.09 2.87
C VAL A 136 -3.77 3.50 1.47
N ALA A 137 -4.73 2.61 1.21
CA ALA A 137 -4.97 2.06 -0.11
C ALA A 137 -6.29 2.61 -0.69
N VAL A 138 -6.30 2.94 -1.98
CA VAL A 138 -7.47 3.45 -2.71
C VAL A 138 -7.78 2.53 -3.89
N THR A 139 -9.06 2.25 -4.09
CA THR A 139 -9.55 1.36 -5.16
C THR A 139 -10.92 1.82 -5.64
N PRO A 140 -11.31 1.55 -6.90
CA PRO A 140 -12.67 1.83 -7.38
C PRO A 140 -13.73 0.85 -6.89
N GLN A 141 -13.34 -0.24 -6.21
CA GLN A 141 -14.29 -1.25 -5.76
C GLN A 141 -15.20 -0.75 -4.64
N THR A 142 -16.38 -1.36 -4.52
CA THR A 142 -17.35 -0.99 -3.48
C THR A 142 -16.86 -1.35 -2.07
N PRO A 143 -17.37 -0.67 -1.02
CA PRO A 143 -16.96 -0.92 0.37
C PRO A 143 -17.14 -2.36 0.83
N ASP A 144 -18.22 -3.04 0.42
CA ASP A 144 -18.48 -4.44 0.75
C ASP A 144 -17.43 -5.38 0.15
N ARG A 145 -16.96 -5.12 -1.09
CA ARG A 145 -15.86 -5.86 -1.71
C ARG A 145 -14.54 -5.63 -0.99
N SER A 146 -14.29 -4.41 -0.55
CA SER A 146 -13.12 -4.06 0.28
C SER A 146 -13.19 -4.73 1.66
N ALA A 147 -14.36 -4.79 2.30
CA ALA A 147 -14.57 -5.50 3.55
C ALA A 147 -14.29 -7.00 3.43
N GLY A 148 -14.78 -7.63 2.34
CA GLY A 148 -14.50 -9.04 2.04
C GLY A 148 -12.99 -9.30 1.86
N GLN A 149 -12.27 -8.41 1.18
CA GLN A 149 -10.83 -8.50 1.02
C GLN A 149 -10.09 -8.35 2.36
N ILE A 150 -10.47 -7.37 3.18
CA ILE A 150 -9.88 -7.17 4.52
C ILE A 150 -10.11 -8.39 5.40
N ALA A 151 -11.32 -8.96 5.39
CA ALA A 151 -11.65 -10.15 6.17
C ALA A 151 -10.78 -11.35 5.76
N LYS A 152 -10.53 -11.52 4.47
CA LYS A 152 -9.72 -12.61 3.91
C LYS A 152 -8.23 -12.45 4.24
N ASP A 153 -7.68 -11.25 4.00
CA ASP A 153 -6.23 -11.01 3.98
C ASP A 153 -5.72 -10.30 5.23
N ALA A 154 -6.63 -9.93 6.15
CA ALA A 154 -6.35 -9.26 7.43
C ALA A 154 -5.45 -8.01 7.28
N TYR A 155 -5.83 -7.10 6.35
CA TYR A 155 -5.12 -5.84 6.18
C TYR A 155 -5.39 -4.87 7.35
N PRO A 156 -4.35 -4.42 8.09
CA PRO A 156 -4.50 -3.54 9.25
C PRO A 156 -4.37 -2.05 8.88
N PHE A 157 -4.74 -1.69 7.66
CA PHE A 157 -4.73 -0.32 7.13
C PHE A 157 -6.04 -0.05 6.36
N PRO A 158 -6.47 1.22 6.25
CA PRO A 158 -7.69 1.57 5.55
C PRO A 158 -7.58 1.27 4.05
N ILE A 159 -8.64 0.68 3.50
CA ILE A 159 -8.90 0.55 2.08
C ILE A 159 -10.10 1.45 1.78
N LEU A 160 -9.90 2.44 0.93
CA LEU A 160 -10.87 3.47 0.60
C LEU A 160 -11.46 3.23 -0.79
N SER A 161 -12.75 3.49 -0.92
CA SER A 161 -13.51 3.27 -2.16
C SER A 161 -13.72 4.60 -2.89
N ASP A 162 -13.09 4.76 -4.06
CA ASP A 162 -13.29 5.91 -4.97
C ASP A 162 -14.47 5.60 -5.92
N LEU A 163 -15.69 5.86 -5.43
CA LEU A 163 -16.93 5.41 -6.07
C LEU A 163 -17.34 6.23 -7.30
N ASP A 164 -16.82 7.41 -7.49
CA ASP A 164 -17.08 8.32 -8.60
C ASP A 164 -15.83 8.65 -9.43
N ASP A 165 -14.74 7.93 -9.16
CA ASP A 165 -13.46 7.98 -9.88
C ASP A 165 -12.74 9.34 -9.78
N HIS A 166 -13.20 10.26 -8.90
CA HIS A 166 -12.66 11.62 -8.85
C HIS A 166 -11.24 11.67 -8.29
N VAL A 167 -10.89 10.82 -7.33
CA VAL A 167 -9.55 10.78 -6.76
C VAL A 167 -8.56 10.16 -7.74
N MET A 168 -8.90 9.05 -8.38
CA MET A 168 -8.07 8.45 -9.44
C MET A 168 -7.79 9.45 -10.58
N LYS A 169 -8.80 10.26 -10.97
CA LYS A 169 -8.64 11.32 -11.97
C LYS A 169 -7.75 12.46 -11.47
N ALA A 170 -7.95 12.92 -10.23
CA ALA A 170 -7.15 13.98 -9.63
C ALA A 170 -5.66 13.60 -9.48
N TYR A 171 -5.37 12.31 -9.28
CA TYR A 171 -4.01 11.78 -9.21
C TYR A 171 -3.42 11.36 -10.57
N ASN A 172 -4.09 11.67 -11.69
CA ASN A 172 -3.69 11.33 -13.05
C ASN A 172 -3.42 9.82 -13.24
N LEU A 173 -4.32 8.98 -12.70
CA LEU A 173 -4.20 7.52 -12.76
C LEU A 173 -5.38 6.84 -13.48
N TYR A 174 -6.49 7.54 -13.66
CA TYR A 174 -7.73 6.96 -14.18
C TYR A 174 -7.64 6.58 -15.65
N PHE A 175 -8.14 5.39 -15.97
CA PHE A 175 -8.47 4.99 -17.32
C PHE A 175 -9.73 4.11 -17.36
N GLU A 176 -10.45 4.16 -18.46
CA GLU A 176 -11.57 3.25 -18.72
C GLU A 176 -11.05 1.96 -19.37
N VAL A 177 -11.46 0.79 -18.84
CA VAL A 177 -11.04 -0.50 -19.40
C VAL A 177 -11.73 -0.71 -20.75
N PRO A 178 -10.97 -0.92 -21.84
CA PRO A 178 -11.55 -1.13 -23.17
C PRO A 178 -12.48 -2.34 -23.22
N GLU A 179 -13.55 -2.25 -24.03
CA GLU A 179 -14.53 -3.32 -24.16
C GLU A 179 -13.92 -4.68 -24.51
N ALA A 180 -12.93 -4.69 -25.40
CA ALA A 180 -12.22 -5.93 -25.78
C ALA A 180 -11.54 -6.60 -24.56
N VAL A 181 -10.99 -5.80 -23.62
CA VAL A 181 -10.38 -6.32 -22.38
C VAL A 181 -11.46 -6.77 -21.40
N ARG A 182 -12.56 -6.03 -21.27
CA ARG A 182 -13.71 -6.46 -20.43
C ARG A 182 -14.26 -7.80 -20.87
N ASN A 183 -14.49 -7.95 -22.18
CA ASN A 183 -14.97 -9.20 -22.77
C ASN A 183 -13.97 -10.34 -22.57
N LEU A 184 -12.66 -10.08 -22.72
CA LEU A 184 -11.62 -11.05 -22.42
C LEU A 184 -11.67 -11.51 -20.96
N TYR A 185 -11.78 -10.56 -20.00
CA TYR A 185 -11.85 -10.88 -18.57
C TYR A 185 -13.08 -11.73 -18.24
N LEU A 186 -14.24 -11.37 -18.81
CA LEU A 186 -15.48 -12.11 -18.58
C LEU A 186 -15.42 -13.52 -19.17
N GLN A 187 -14.98 -13.66 -20.42
CA GLN A 187 -15.01 -14.93 -21.14
C GLN A 187 -13.93 -15.91 -20.68
N ASP A 188 -12.70 -15.42 -20.50
CA ASP A 188 -11.54 -16.28 -20.27
C ASP A 188 -11.21 -16.45 -18.79
N PHE A 189 -11.63 -15.50 -17.93
CA PHE A 189 -11.33 -15.53 -16.50
C PHE A 189 -12.56 -15.47 -15.59
N SER A 190 -13.78 -15.45 -16.16
CA SER A 190 -15.04 -15.30 -15.42
C SER A 190 -15.02 -14.09 -14.47
N LEU A 191 -14.37 -13.01 -14.91
CA LEU A 191 -14.19 -11.78 -14.16
C LEU A 191 -15.00 -10.65 -14.80
N ASP A 192 -16.07 -10.20 -14.12
CA ASP A 192 -16.69 -8.92 -14.41
C ASP A 192 -16.18 -7.86 -13.42
N ILE A 193 -15.52 -6.81 -13.94
CA ILE A 193 -15.03 -5.68 -13.13
C ILE A 193 -16.20 -4.98 -12.42
N ALA A 194 -17.38 -4.91 -13.07
CA ALA A 194 -18.57 -4.29 -12.50
C ALA A 194 -19.09 -5.01 -11.26
N ASP A 195 -18.79 -6.29 -11.07
CA ASP A 195 -19.11 -7.02 -9.82
C ASP A 195 -18.33 -6.50 -8.61
N TYR A 196 -17.19 -5.85 -8.85
CA TYR A 196 -16.34 -5.24 -7.82
C TYR A 196 -16.59 -3.75 -7.68
N ASN A 197 -16.67 -3.03 -8.79
CA ASN A 197 -16.74 -1.57 -8.79
C ASN A 197 -18.17 -1.02 -8.70
N GLY A 198 -19.18 -1.90 -8.92
CA GLY A 198 -20.57 -1.53 -9.06
C GLY A 198 -21.02 -1.48 -10.53
N LYS A 199 -22.33 -1.61 -10.73
CA LYS A 199 -22.96 -1.76 -12.06
C LYS A 199 -22.54 -0.67 -13.04
N GLY A 200 -22.01 -1.10 -14.19
CA GLY A 200 -21.61 -0.21 -15.29
C GLY A 200 -20.30 0.57 -15.05
N ARG A 201 -19.55 0.27 -13.98
CA ARG A 201 -18.30 0.94 -13.67
C ARG A 201 -17.10 0.07 -14.04
N TYR A 202 -16.35 0.53 -15.04
CA TYR A 202 -15.19 -0.16 -15.59
C TYR A 202 -13.90 0.69 -15.52
N GLY A 203 -13.96 1.84 -14.83
CA GLY A 203 -12.79 2.66 -14.53
C GLY A 203 -11.83 1.97 -13.58
N LEU A 204 -10.54 2.05 -13.86
CA LEU A 204 -9.46 1.54 -13.02
C LEU A 204 -8.35 2.58 -12.87
N PRO A 205 -7.58 2.54 -11.79
CA PRO A 205 -6.33 3.28 -11.74
C PRO A 205 -5.21 2.54 -12.47
N VAL A 206 -4.35 3.25 -13.15
CA VAL A 206 -2.95 2.85 -13.28
C VAL A 206 -2.42 2.65 -11.85
N PRO A 207 -1.86 1.49 -11.50
CA PRO A 207 -1.36 1.30 -10.15
C PRO A 207 -0.27 2.31 -9.82
N GLY A 208 -0.44 3.04 -8.73
CA GLY A 208 0.48 4.10 -8.33
C GLY A 208 0.67 4.15 -6.82
N THR A 209 1.84 4.58 -6.39
CA THR A 209 2.17 4.79 -4.97
C THR A 209 2.84 6.14 -4.80
N PHE A 210 2.38 6.91 -3.82
CA PHE A 210 2.86 8.25 -3.50
C PHE A 210 3.28 8.30 -2.04
N ILE A 211 4.44 8.89 -1.78
CA ILE A 211 4.91 9.21 -0.43
C ILE A 211 4.67 10.70 -0.24
N ILE A 212 3.79 11.04 0.70
CA ILE A 212 3.29 12.39 0.93
C ILE A 212 3.75 12.83 2.32
N ASP A 213 4.44 13.97 2.43
CA ASP A 213 4.85 14.52 3.71
C ASP A 213 3.67 15.15 4.47
N ARG A 214 3.89 15.55 5.73
CA ARG A 214 2.87 16.17 6.59
C ARG A 214 2.32 17.49 6.04
N GLN A 215 3.04 18.16 5.13
CA GLN A 215 2.63 19.39 4.45
C GLN A 215 1.78 19.12 3.21
N GLY A 216 1.55 17.83 2.88
CA GLY A 216 0.79 17.42 1.71
C GLY A 216 1.60 17.48 0.40
N ILE A 217 2.93 17.54 0.47
CA ILE A 217 3.79 17.53 -0.70
C ILE A 217 4.19 16.09 -1.04
N ILE A 218 4.08 15.71 -2.30
CA ILE A 218 4.56 14.43 -2.82
C ILE A 218 6.08 14.45 -2.86
N ARG A 219 6.72 13.56 -2.10
CA ARG A 219 8.17 13.46 -2.00
C ARG A 219 8.76 12.32 -2.81
N ALA A 220 7.98 11.27 -3.04
CA ALA A 220 8.31 10.20 -3.96
C ALA A 220 7.04 9.68 -4.62
N THR A 221 7.18 9.18 -5.85
CA THR A 221 6.05 8.62 -6.61
C THR A 221 6.53 7.52 -7.51
N PHE A 222 5.68 6.54 -7.73
CA PHE A 222 5.83 5.52 -8.75
C PHE A 222 4.45 5.20 -9.33
N ALA A 223 4.32 5.31 -10.65
CA ALA A 223 3.17 4.83 -11.40
C ALA A 223 3.65 4.35 -12.78
N ASP A 224 3.13 3.23 -13.27
CA ASP A 224 3.52 2.68 -14.56
C ASP A 224 2.28 2.03 -15.22
N THR A 225 2.07 2.28 -16.50
CA THR A 225 0.96 1.70 -17.28
C THR A 225 1.11 0.18 -17.43
N ASP A 226 2.32 -0.36 -17.34
CA ASP A 226 2.52 -1.80 -17.08
C ASP A 226 2.05 -2.12 -15.65
N TYR A 227 0.81 -2.61 -15.55
CA TYR A 227 0.16 -2.92 -14.27
C TYR A 227 0.85 -4.00 -13.44
N THR A 228 1.94 -4.58 -13.92
CA THR A 228 2.74 -5.56 -13.18
C THR A 228 3.91 -4.93 -12.43
N LYS A 229 4.28 -3.69 -12.75
CA LYS A 229 5.34 -2.95 -12.06
C LYS A 229 4.81 -2.23 -10.82
N ARG A 230 5.62 -2.15 -9.80
CA ARG A 230 5.27 -1.57 -8.49
C ARG A 230 6.47 -0.86 -7.86
N MET A 231 6.17 0.09 -6.97
CA MET A 231 7.19 0.65 -6.07
C MET A 231 7.58 -0.41 -5.04
N GLU A 232 8.88 -0.65 -4.90
CA GLU A 232 9.41 -1.58 -3.92
C GLU A 232 9.22 -1.07 -2.48
N PRO A 233 8.93 -1.94 -1.50
CA PRO A 233 8.88 -1.53 -0.10
C PRO A 233 10.19 -0.88 0.38
N ALA A 234 11.35 -1.33 -0.09
CA ALA A 234 12.63 -0.73 0.21
C ALA A 234 12.71 0.72 -0.27
N ALA A 235 12.26 1.03 -1.49
CA ALA A 235 12.22 2.39 -2.02
C ALA A 235 11.25 3.30 -1.24
N ILE A 236 10.14 2.75 -0.73
CA ILE A 236 9.22 3.48 0.17
C ILE A 236 9.95 3.86 1.46
N ILE A 237 10.68 2.91 2.06
CA ILE A 237 11.44 3.13 3.30
C ILE A 237 12.53 4.19 3.10
N GLU A 238 13.27 4.13 1.99
CA GLU A 238 14.27 5.15 1.63
C GLU A 238 13.63 6.54 1.49
N ALA A 239 12.49 6.63 0.81
CA ALA A 239 11.76 7.89 0.67
C ALA A 239 11.27 8.44 2.02
N LEU A 240 10.81 7.57 2.93
CA LEU A 240 10.41 7.98 4.28
C LEU A 240 11.60 8.43 5.12
N ALA A 241 12.75 7.74 5.03
CA ALA A 241 13.97 8.12 5.73
C ALA A 241 14.46 9.53 5.31
N ALA A 242 14.36 9.85 4.03
CA ALA A 242 14.72 11.16 3.50
C ALA A 242 13.81 12.30 4.01
N LEU A 243 12.62 11.99 4.56
CA LEU A 243 11.74 13.00 5.18
C LEU A 243 12.16 13.37 6.61
N ASP A 244 12.90 12.49 7.29
CA ASP A 244 13.35 12.68 8.66
C ASP A 244 14.70 13.42 8.74
N GLU A 245 15.44 13.58 7.64
CA GLU A 245 16.68 14.34 7.61
C GLU A 245 16.38 15.84 7.74
N PRO A 246 17.04 16.57 8.66
CA PRO A 246 16.90 18.01 8.78
C PRO A 246 17.44 18.68 7.50
N SER A 247 16.56 19.43 6.81
CA SER A 247 16.88 20.27 5.64
C SER A 247 17.73 21.49 6.01
#